data_766d5ef2dff6f9b9a4945bf0d46230ae
#
_entry.id   766d5ef2dff6f9b9a4945bf0d46230ae
#
_cell.length_a   1.000
_cell.length_b   1.000
_cell.length_c   1.000
_cell.angle_alpha   90.00
_cell.angle_beta   90.00
_cell.angle_gamma   90.00
#
_symmetry.space_group_name_H-M   'P 1'
#
loop_
_entity.id
_entity.type
_entity.pdbx_description
1 polymer ?
#
loop_
_entity_poly.entity_id
_entity_poly.type
_entity_poly.pdbx_seq_one_letter_code
_entity_poly.pdbx_strand_id
1 'polypeptide(L)'
;MPVIPVLQSVARAARLDFLARVANRRRLLIVTYHGIRPDESPARNWLLLPVSQFARQMEFLRTHYDVRPIDEALTEAGSGRPRACITFDDGYRNNLELALPILQRFSLPATIFLPTAFIGSTELLWTTRLDFALRAATDAAVTEFASWVSVDPGAGGEGTLSYRVSDALKRMSPERRNEVLMRIFSRVPAPSPSDVAPHAFLTWAEVAAMETTGLVTFGAHTVHHEIVRNLDDASLARELADSIAEVRRRCARPSGVFAYPNGRDVDFDDRAPRHLRELGATAALSTIEGLNDASTPRYALRRISVGGAMSFAEFRSRVSGLDSQARQLVRDTARSR
;
A
#
# COMPACT_ATOMS: atom_id res chain seq x y z
N MET A 1 6.71 37.04 12.81
CA MET A 1 6.44 35.73 13.47
C MET A 1 7.74 35.19 14.05
N PRO A 2 7.77 34.70 15.29
CA PRO A 2 9.01 34.25 15.90
C PRO A 2 9.51 32.97 15.25
N VAL A 3 10.61 33.04 14.51
CA VAL A 3 11.26 31.89 13.82
C VAL A 3 11.86 30.90 14.84
N ILE A 4 12.25 31.36 16.00
CA ILE A 4 12.90 30.56 17.06
C ILE A 4 12.03 29.42 17.60
N PRO A 5 10.72 29.56 17.92
CA PRO A 5 9.89 28.46 18.41
C PRO A 5 9.66 27.38 17.37
N VAL A 6 9.57 27.74 16.07
CA VAL A 6 9.41 26.78 14.98
C VAL A 6 10.68 25.95 14.82
N LEU A 7 11.86 26.59 14.83
CA LEU A 7 13.16 25.88 14.76
C LEU A 7 13.37 24.96 15.96
N GLN A 8 12.96 25.38 17.15
CA GLN A 8 13.05 24.54 18.35
C GLN A 8 12.10 23.36 18.31
N SER A 9 10.87 23.52 17.79
CA SER A 9 9.91 22.42 17.64
C SER A 9 10.39 21.41 16.58
N VAL A 10 10.95 21.87 15.46
CA VAL A 10 11.53 21.02 14.42
C VAL A 10 12.75 20.26 14.96
N ALA A 11 13.64 20.93 15.69
CA ALA A 11 14.81 20.28 16.29
C ALA A 11 14.43 19.25 17.37
N ARG A 12 13.38 19.54 18.15
CA ARG A 12 12.83 18.61 19.14
C ARG A 12 12.20 17.38 18.45
N ALA A 13 11.40 17.58 17.40
CA ALA A 13 10.83 16.50 16.60
C ALA A 13 11.92 15.63 15.97
N ALA A 14 12.98 16.25 15.41
CA ALA A 14 14.12 15.54 14.84
C ALA A 14 14.89 14.69 15.86
N ARG A 15 15.02 15.18 17.10
CA ARG A 15 15.63 14.40 18.20
C ARG A 15 14.76 13.22 18.63
N LEU A 16 13.45 13.40 18.70
CA LEU A 16 12.52 12.33 19.05
C LEU A 16 12.52 11.23 17.97
N ASP A 17 12.50 11.59 16.70
CA ASP A 17 12.61 10.64 15.60
C ASP A 17 13.93 9.85 15.65
N PHE A 18 15.04 10.51 15.98
CA PHE A 18 16.33 9.84 16.14
C PHE A 18 16.30 8.83 17.29
N LEU A 19 15.81 9.24 18.46
CA LEU A 19 15.71 8.37 19.63
C LEU A 19 14.78 7.18 19.37
N ALA A 20 13.65 7.42 18.70
CA ALA A 20 12.72 6.35 18.31
C ALA A 20 13.39 5.35 17.37
N ARG A 21 14.12 5.81 16.34
CA ARG A 21 14.88 4.92 15.44
C ARG A 21 15.93 4.09 16.19
N VAL A 22 16.66 4.70 17.11
CA VAL A 22 17.65 3.96 17.91
C VAL A 22 16.98 2.91 18.78
N ALA A 23 15.89 3.24 19.43
CA ALA A 23 15.10 2.28 20.23
C ALA A 23 14.55 1.13 19.38
N ASN A 24 14.12 1.43 18.14
CA ASN A 24 13.53 0.46 17.21
C ASN A 24 14.55 -0.18 16.25
N ARG A 25 15.88 0.00 16.43
CA ARG A 25 16.89 -0.43 15.45
C ARG A 25 16.91 -1.93 15.14
N ARG A 26 16.34 -2.76 16.02
CA ARG A 26 16.21 -4.21 15.80
C ARG A 26 14.96 -4.61 15.05
N ARG A 27 14.01 -3.69 14.88
CA ARG A 27 12.75 -3.91 14.15
C ARG A 27 12.96 -3.68 12.67
N LEU A 28 12.18 -4.36 11.85
CA LEU A 28 12.14 -4.17 10.40
C LEU A 28 11.03 -3.18 10.06
N LEU A 29 11.39 -2.11 9.38
CA LEU A 29 10.47 -1.18 8.70
C LEU A 29 10.15 -1.71 7.30
N ILE A 30 8.88 -1.77 6.94
CA ILE A 30 8.43 -1.99 5.57
C ILE A 30 7.57 -0.80 5.18
N VAL A 31 8.02 -0.02 4.19
CA VAL A 31 7.26 1.14 3.69
C VAL A 31 6.55 0.72 2.42
N THR A 32 5.26 1.09 2.26
CA THR A 32 4.52 0.82 1.04
C THR A 32 4.04 2.09 0.38
N TYR A 33 4.24 2.14 -0.93
CA TYR A 33 3.78 3.13 -1.88
C TYR A 33 2.83 2.45 -2.88
N HIS A 34 2.19 3.24 -3.73
CA HIS A 34 1.44 2.75 -4.88
C HIS A 34 1.96 3.43 -6.13
N GLY A 35 1.46 4.61 -6.46
CA GLY A 35 1.91 5.38 -7.61
C GLY A 35 2.67 6.65 -7.24
N ILE A 36 3.45 7.12 -8.20
CA ILE A 36 4.17 8.41 -8.14
C ILE A 36 3.57 9.31 -9.22
N ARG A 37 3.46 10.61 -8.93
CA ARG A 37 2.96 11.60 -9.90
C ARG A 37 3.93 12.77 -10.03
N PRO A 38 3.93 13.49 -11.17
CA PRO A 38 4.60 14.79 -11.28
C PRO A 38 4.07 15.77 -10.22
N ASP A 39 4.91 16.69 -9.76
CA ASP A 39 4.53 17.65 -8.72
C ASP A 39 3.39 18.56 -9.17
N GLU A 40 3.35 18.94 -10.45
CA GLU A 40 2.34 19.80 -11.06
C GLU A 40 1.04 19.08 -11.41
N SER A 41 1.00 17.76 -11.26
CA SER A 41 -0.19 16.97 -11.58
C SER A 41 -1.36 17.37 -10.71
N PRO A 42 -2.54 17.67 -11.28
CA PRO A 42 -3.74 17.99 -10.52
C PRO A 42 -4.37 16.74 -9.86
N ALA A 43 -3.87 15.54 -10.18
CA ALA A 43 -4.41 14.29 -9.65
C ALA A 43 -4.34 14.27 -8.12
N ARG A 44 -5.51 14.30 -7.47
CA ARG A 44 -5.67 14.29 -6.01
C ARG A 44 -6.07 12.91 -5.50
N ASN A 45 -5.43 11.87 -5.98
CA ASN A 45 -5.61 10.54 -5.43
C ASN A 45 -4.59 10.30 -4.30
N TRP A 46 -5.05 9.75 -3.17
CA TRP A 46 -4.17 9.44 -2.04
C TRP A 46 -3.10 8.39 -2.37
N LEU A 47 -3.34 7.55 -3.39
CA LEU A 47 -2.38 6.55 -3.87
C LEU A 47 -1.18 7.18 -4.59
N LEU A 48 -1.26 8.44 -5.06
CA LEU A 48 -0.26 9.08 -5.90
C LEU A 48 0.56 10.09 -5.10
N LEU A 49 1.80 9.72 -4.78
CA LEU A 49 2.75 10.59 -4.06
C LEU A 49 3.47 11.53 -5.05
N PRO A 50 3.61 12.85 -4.76
CA PRO A 50 4.44 13.74 -5.56
C PRO A 50 5.90 13.26 -5.67
N VAL A 51 6.49 13.37 -6.87
CA VAL A 51 7.83 12.84 -7.17
C VAL A 51 8.91 13.50 -6.31
N SER A 52 8.81 14.78 -6.02
CA SER A 52 9.75 15.50 -5.13
C SER A 52 9.67 14.98 -3.69
N GLN A 53 8.48 14.67 -3.20
CA GLN A 53 8.31 14.08 -1.88
C GLN A 53 8.86 12.65 -1.83
N PHE A 54 8.63 11.86 -2.87
CA PHE A 54 9.23 10.53 -2.98
C PHE A 54 10.75 10.60 -2.94
N ALA A 55 11.37 11.47 -3.75
CA ALA A 55 12.83 11.64 -3.75
C ALA A 55 13.37 12.02 -2.37
N ARG A 56 12.71 12.94 -1.66
CA ARG A 56 13.10 13.36 -0.30
C ARG A 56 12.97 12.21 0.71
N GLN A 57 11.96 11.36 0.57
CA GLN A 57 11.78 10.19 1.42
C GLN A 57 12.85 9.12 1.14
N MET A 58 13.21 8.89 -0.12
CA MET A 58 14.29 7.98 -0.52
C MET A 58 15.65 8.42 0.02
N GLU A 59 15.98 9.70 -0.09
CA GLU A 59 17.19 10.28 0.50
C GLU A 59 17.23 10.05 2.02
N PHE A 60 16.11 10.25 2.71
CA PHE A 60 16.01 10.00 4.14
C PHE A 60 16.20 8.51 4.49
N LEU A 61 15.57 7.60 3.76
CA LEU A 61 15.71 6.16 3.99
C LEU A 61 17.16 5.73 3.76
N ARG A 62 17.78 6.13 2.65
CA ARG A 62 19.20 5.84 2.36
C ARG A 62 20.12 6.32 3.48
N THR A 63 19.89 7.51 3.99
CA THR A 63 20.74 8.12 5.01
C THR A 63 20.63 7.43 6.37
N HIS A 64 19.41 6.99 6.73
CA HIS A 64 19.12 6.58 8.10
C HIS A 64 18.86 5.07 8.28
N TYR A 65 18.67 4.31 7.20
CA TYR A 65 18.33 2.89 7.23
C TYR A 65 19.30 2.05 6.39
N ASP A 66 19.40 0.78 6.72
CA ASP A 66 19.95 -0.27 5.89
C ASP A 66 18.79 -0.80 5.03
N VAL A 67 18.63 -0.24 3.81
CA VAL A 67 17.54 -0.59 2.90
C VAL A 67 17.93 -1.81 2.09
N ARG A 68 17.12 -2.87 2.17
CA ARG A 68 17.37 -4.16 1.52
C ARG A 68 16.16 -4.66 0.73
N PRO A 69 16.37 -5.54 -0.26
CA PRO A 69 15.28 -6.34 -0.82
C PRO A 69 14.54 -7.08 0.30
N ILE A 70 13.20 -7.21 0.15
CA ILE A 70 12.39 -7.75 1.25
C ILE A 70 12.74 -9.20 1.59
N ASP A 71 13.04 -10.02 0.59
CA ASP A 71 13.40 -11.43 0.79
C ASP A 71 14.69 -11.58 1.61
N GLU A 72 15.69 -10.71 1.39
CA GLU A 72 16.93 -10.67 2.17
C GLU A 72 16.70 -10.14 3.59
N ALA A 73 15.93 -9.06 3.72
CA ALA A 73 15.66 -8.43 5.02
C ALA A 73 14.92 -9.36 6.00
N LEU A 74 14.18 -10.34 5.48
CA LEU A 74 13.46 -11.33 6.28
C LEU A 74 14.28 -12.52 6.73
N THR A 75 15.47 -12.73 6.15
CA THR A 75 16.34 -13.89 6.42
C THR A 75 17.68 -13.51 7.05
N GLU A 76 18.19 -12.32 6.77
CA GLU A 76 19.53 -11.89 7.18
C GLU A 76 19.55 -10.96 8.39
N ALA A 77 20.60 -11.05 9.17
CA ALA A 77 20.89 -10.09 10.24
C ALA A 77 21.28 -8.73 9.63
N GLY A 78 20.89 -7.64 10.28
CA GLY A 78 21.20 -6.29 9.81
C GLY A 78 22.65 -5.87 10.08
N SER A 79 23.10 -4.82 9.37
CA SER A 79 24.43 -4.20 9.47
C SER A 79 24.67 -3.38 10.75
N GLY A 80 23.75 -3.41 11.72
CA GLY A 80 23.76 -2.54 12.91
C GLY A 80 22.93 -1.25 12.75
N ARG A 81 22.59 -0.84 11.52
CA ARG A 81 21.61 0.21 11.23
C ARG A 81 20.18 -0.35 11.27
N PRO A 82 19.14 0.49 11.56
CA PRO A 82 17.76 0.08 11.40
C PRO A 82 17.51 -0.44 9.99
N ARG A 83 16.85 -1.60 9.85
CA ARG A 83 16.55 -2.20 8.54
C ARG A 83 15.26 -1.64 7.96
N ALA A 84 15.24 -1.44 6.65
CA ALA A 84 14.04 -1.03 5.93
C ALA A 84 13.89 -1.77 4.60
N CYS A 85 12.64 -1.95 4.16
CA CYS A 85 12.27 -2.38 2.82
C CYS A 85 11.36 -1.35 2.17
N ILE A 86 11.53 -1.14 0.86
CA ILE A 86 10.66 -0.30 0.05
C ILE A 86 9.78 -1.22 -0.78
N THR A 87 8.46 -1.03 -0.68
CA THR A 87 7.50 -1.82 -1.44
C THR A 87 6.53 -0.90 -2.19
N PHE A 88 6.03 -1.39 -3.32
CA PHE A 88 4.94 -0.77 -4.07
C PHE A 88 3.86 -1.81 -4.29
N ASP A 89 2.61 -1.40 -4.22
CA ASP A 89 1.47 -2.23 -4.59
C ASP A 89 0.94 -1.79 -5.97
N ASP A 90 0.09 -2.61 -6.59
CA ASP A 90 -0.67 -2.40 -7.82
C ASP A 90 0.15 -2.42 -9.13
N GLY A 91 1.45 -2.24 -9.14
CA GLY A 91 2.25 -2.29 -10.37
C GLY A 91 1.94 -1.18 -11.36
N TYR A 92 1.70 0.06 -10.90
CA TYR A 92 1.47 1.20 -11.78
C TYR A 92 2.70 1.53 -12.65
N ARG A 93 2.48 1.93 -13.90
CA ARG A 93 3.53 2.26 -14.87
C ARG A 93 4.42 3.42 -14.42
N ASN A 94 3.88 4.35 -13.62
CA ASN A 94 4.67 5.44 -13.05
C ASN A 94 5.72 4.96 -12.04
N ASN A 95 5.69 3.70 -11.61
CA ASN A 95 6.80 3.11 -10.86
C ASN A 95 8.05 2.96 -11.74
N LEU A 96 7.89 2.63 -13.02
CA LEU A 96 8.98 2.65 -14.00
C LEU A 96 9.39 4.09 -14.35
N GLU A 97 8.42 4.94 -14.68
CA GLU A 97 8.68 6.25 -15.26
C GLU A 97 9.25 7.26 -14.26
N LEU A 98 8.78 7.24 -13.02
CA LEU A 98 9.07 8.24 -12.00
C LEU A 98 9.79 7.69 -10.77
N ALA A 99 9.42 6.49 -10.29
CA ALA A 99 10.06 5.95 -9.09
C ALA A 99 11.42 5.32 -9.39
N LEU A 100 11.55 4.52 -10.44
CA LEU A 100 12.78 3.80 -10.77
C LEU A 100 14.00 4.72 -10.95
N PRO A 101 13.93 5.86 -11.66
CA PRO A 101 15.07 6.78 -11.77
C PRO A 101 15.58 7.29 -10.41
N ILE A 102 14.67 7.49 -9.46
CA ILE A 102 15.01 7.93 -8.10
C ILE A 102 15.62 6.77 -7.31
N LEU A 103 15.08 5.57 -7.41
CA LEU A 103 15.64 4.36 -6.81
C LEU A 103 17.06 4.10 -7.32
N GLN A 104 17.30 4.25 -8.63
CA GLN A 104 18.63 4.13 -9.25
C GLN A 104 19.59 5.20 -8.72
N ARG A 105 19.16 6.47 -8.69
CA ARG A 105 19.96 7.60 -8.16
C ARG A 105 20.49 7.33 -6.75
N PHE A 106 19.69 6.71 -5.90
CA PHE A 106 20.02 6.43 -4.51
C PHE A 106 20.52 5.00 -4.28
N SER A 107 20.55 4.15 -5.32
CA SER A 107 20.89 2.72 -5.25
C SER A 107 20.03 1.98 -4.21
N LEU A 108 18.73 2.22 -4.21
CA LEU A 108 17.78 1.64 -3.28
C LEU A 108 16.99 0.50 -3.93
N PRO A 109 17.02 -0.72 -3.35
CA PRO A 109 16.18 -1.81 -3.82
C PRO A 109 14.72 -1.60 -3.44
N ALA A 110 13.81 -2.15 -4.28
CA ALA A 110 12.37 -2.16 -4.01
C ALA A 110 11.71 -3.45 -4.51
N THR A 111 10.56 -3.78 -3.94
CA THR A 111 9.70 -4.87 -4.41
C THR A 111 8.35 -4.32 -4.82
N ILE A 112 7.86 -4.70 -6.01
CA ILE A 112 6.57 -4.26 -6.54
C ILE A 112 5.64 -5.47 -6.60
N PHE A 113 4.44 -5.35 -6.00
CA PHE A 113 3.43 -6.40 -5.97
C PHE A 113 2.39 -6.20 -7.07
N LEU A 114 2.21 -7.24 -7.89
CA LEU A 114 1.47 -7.18 -9.14
C LEU A 114 0.11 -7.88 -9.06
N PRO A 115 -1.00 -7.19 -9.30
CA PRO A 115 -2.29 -7.82 -9.61
C PRO A 115 -2.22 -8.33 -11.05
N THR A 116 -1.99 -9.63 -11.22
CA THR A 116 -1.44 -10.19 -12.47
C THR A 116 -2.35 -10.06 -13.70
N ALA A 117 -3.68 -10.00 -13.54
CA ALA A 117 -4.61 -9.76 -14.63
C ALA A 117 -4.54 -8.33 -15.20
N PHE A 118 -4.04 -7.38 -14.42
CA PHE A 118 -3.98 -5.98 -14.83
C PHE A 118 -2.67 -5.61 -15.54
N ILE A 119 -1.64 -6.44 -15.43
CA ILE A 119 -0.35 -6.16 -16.09
C ILE A 119 -0.49 -6.27 -17.59
N GLY A 120 -0.30 -5.13 -18.29
CA GLY A 120 -0.56 -4.97 -19.72
C GLY A 120 -2.02 -4.66 -20.07
N SER A 121 -2.89 -4.50 -19.08
CA SER A 121 -4.30 -4.12 -19.28
C SER A 121 -4.46 -2.60 -19.31
N THR A 122 -5.54 -2.14 -19.94
CA THR A 122 -6.02 -0.76 -19.90
C THR A 122 -7.16 -0.56 -18.91
N GLU A 123 -7.58 -1.62 -18.24
CA GLU A 123 -8.64 -1.56 -17.22
C GLU A 123 -8.14 -0.90 -15.94
N LEU A 124 -9.07 -0.32 -15.17
CA LEU A 124 -8.78 0.20 -13.84
C LEU A 124 -9.14 -0.83 -12.77
N LEU A 125 -8.40 -0.84 -11.68
CA LEU A 125 -8.85 -1.52 -10.47
C LEU A 125 -10.24 -1.02 -10.09
N TRP A 126 -11.09 -1.92 -9.65
CA TRP A 126 -12.46 -1.56 -9.24
C TRP A 126 -12.47 -0.48 -8.14
N THR A 127 -11.49 -0.50 -7.24
CA THR A 127 -11.31 0.52 -6.19
C THR A 127 -11.00 1.89 -6.76
N THR A 128 -10.13 1.97 -7.76
CA THR A 128 -9.78 3.21 -8.45
C THR A 128 -10.97 3.73 -9.25
N ARG A 129 -11.67 2.86 -9.98
CA ARG A 129 -12.88 3.23 -10.72
C ARG A 129 -13.99 3.72 -9.81
N LEU A 130 -14.15 3.09 -8.63
CA LEU A 130 -15.10 3.53 -7.62
C LEU A 130 -14.72 4.91 -7.04
N ASP A 131 -13.46 5.17 -6.77
CA ASP A 131 -13.00 6.48 -6.30
C ASP A 131 -13.36 7.59 -7.29
N PHE A 132 -13.14 7.39 -8.59
CA PHE A 132 -13.60 8.32 -9.63
C PHE A 132 -15.10 8.50 -9.63
N ALA A 133 -15.86 7.42 -9.55
CA ALA A 133 -17.32 7.47 -9.55
C ALA A 133 -17.87 8.27 -8.36
N LEU A 134 -17.33 8.02 -7.16
CA LEU A 134 -17.77 8.72 -5.94
C LEU A 134 -17.38 10.21 -5.95
N ARG A 135 -16.28 10.57 -6.59
CA ARG A 135 -15.91 12.00 -6.76
C ARG A 135 -16.74 12.73 -7.81
N ALA A 136 -17.16 12.02 -8.84
CA ALA A 136 -18.03 12.60 -9.89
C ALA A 136 -19.49 12.64 -9.49
N ALA A 137 -19.91 11.88 -8.47
CA ALA A 137 -21.28 11.79 -8.01
C ALA A 137 -21.70 13.06 -7.22
N THR A 138 -22.97 13.46 -7.40
CA THR A 138 -23.61 14.44 -6.52
C THR A 138 -23.92 13.83 -5.14
N ASP A 139 -24.13 14.66 -4.12
CA ASP A 139 -24.52 14.17 -2.78
C ASP A 139 -25.79 13.33 -2.82
N ALA A 140 -26.76 13.69 -3.67
CA ALA A 140 -27.98 12.91 -3.87
C ALA A 140 -27.69 11.54 -4.47
N ALA A 141 -26.78 11.45 -5.45
CA ALA A 141 -26.35 10.16 -6.02
C ALA A 141 -25.60 9.31 -4.99
N VAL A 142 -24.71 9.90 -4.20
CA VAL A 142 -23.99 9.17 -3.12
C VAL A 142 -24.98 8.64 -2.08
N THR A 143 -26.04 9.41 -1.76
CA THR A 143 -27.13 8.98 -0.87
C THR A 143 -27.90 7.78 -1.48
N GLU A 144 -28.18 7.80 -2.78
CA GLU A 144 -28.77 6.66 -3.49
C GLU A 144 -27.84 5.43 -3.43
N PHE A 145 -26.52 5.60 -3.69
CA PHE A 145 -25.55 4.52 -3.61
C PHE A 145 -25.46 3.91 -2.22
N ALA A 146 -25.55 4.75 -1.18
CA ALA A 146 -25.56 4.28 0.21
C ALA A 146 -26.73 3.32 0.49
N SER A 147 -27.91 3.57 -0.10
CA SER A 147 -29.06 2.66 0.04
C SER A 147 -28.81 1.29 -0.58
N TRP A 148 -28.04 1.19 -1.67
CA TRP A 148 -27.73 -0.08 -2.35
C TRP A 148 -26.76 -0.95 -1.58
N VAL A 149 -26.01 -0.37 -0.64
CA VAL A 149 -25.03 -1.05 0.21
C VAL A 149 -25.43 -1.07 1.69
N SER A 150 -26.70 -0.74 1.98
CA SER A 150 -27.27 -0.72 3.35
C SER A 150 -26.50 0.20 4.32
N VAL A 151 -26.03 1.33 3.83
CA VAL A 151 -25.41 2.40 4.63
C VAL A 151 -26.43 3.48 4.89
N ASP A 152 -26.74 3.74 6.16
CA ASP A 152 -27.62 4.84 6.55
C ASP A 152 -26.90 6.20 6.41
N PRO A 153 -27.36 7.10 5.53
CA PRO A 153 -26.75 8.42 5.35
C PRO A 153 -26.76 9.27 6.62
N GLY A 154 -27.77 9.09 7.47
CA GLY A 154 -27.96 9.85 8.72
C GLY A 154 -27.23 9.27 9.92
N ALA A 155 -26.78 8.02 9.84
CA ALA A 155 -26.05 7.41 10.93
C ALA A 155 -24.68 8.08 11.13
N GLY A 156 -24.30 8.33 12.37
CA GLY A 156 -22.95 8.70 12.73
C GLY A 156 -21.96 7.56 12.38
N GLY A 157 -20.75 7.91 11.98
CA GLY A 157 -19.70 6.93 11.65
C GLY A 157 -18.41 7.62 11.24
N GLU A 158 -17.32 6.87 11.19
CA GLU A 158 -16.05 7.42 10.72
C GLU A 158 -16.08 7.72 9.22
N GLY A 159 -15.58 8.89 8.83
CA GLY A 159 -15.40 9.29 7.45
C GLY A 159 -16.66 9.86 6.77
N THR A 160 -16.49 10.25 5.50
CA THR A 160 -17.57 10.76 4.65
C THR A 160 -18.54 9.65 4.23
N LEU A 161 -19.72 10.01 3.73
CA LEU A 161 -20.68 9.02 3.18
C LEU A 161 -20.04 8.20 2.04
N SER A 162 -19.28 8.85 1.15
CA SER A 162 -18.51 8.16 0.09
C SER A 162 -17.53 7.13 0.66
N TYR A 163 -16.84 7.44 1.75
CA TYR A 163 -15.95 6.49 2.42
C TYR A 163 -16.73 5.29 2.96
N ARG A 164 -17.88 5.52 3.62
CA ARG A 164 -18.73 4.45 4.15
C ARG A 164 -19.30 3.55 3.06
N VAL A 165 -19.71 4.12 1.91
CA VAL A 165 -20.14 3.36 0.71
C VAL A 165 -18.98 2.48 0.19
N SER A 166 -17.78 3.06 0.07
CA SER A 166 -16.59 2.31 -0.36
C SER A 166 -16.25 1.18 0.61
N ASP A 167 -16.30 1.43 1.91
CA ASP A 167 -15.99 0.41 2.93
C ASP A 167 -17.05 -0.71 2.96
N ALA A 168 -18.32 -0.39 2.74
CA ALA A 168 -19.38 -1.41 2.61
C ALA A 168 -19.15 -2.31 1.38
N LEU A 169 -18.78 -1.75 0.23
CA LEU A 169 -18.46 -2.50 -0.99
C LEU A 169 -17.25 -3.42 -0.79
N LYS A 170 -16.26 -2.99 -0.01
CA LYS A 170 -15.07 -3.79 0.33
C LYS A 170 -15.38 -5.02 1.20
N ARG A 171 -16.56 -5.12 1.79
CA ARG A 171 -16.99 -6.26 2.62
C ARG A 171 -17.90 -7.24 1.89
N MET A 172 -18.25 -6.95 0.64
CA MET A 172 -19.13 -7.81 -0.17
C MET A 172 -18.34 -8.89 -0.90
N SER A 173 -19.05 -10.00 -1.25
CA SER A 173 -18.50 -10.93 -2.23
C SER A 173 -18.27 -10.25 -3.57
N PRO A 174 -17.30 -10.72 -4.40
CA PRO A 174 -17.04 -10.12 -5.71
C PRO A 174 -18.28 -9.99 -6.60
N GLU A 175 -19.16 -11.00 -6.62
CA GLU A 175 -20.37 -11.04 -7.44
C GLU A 175 -21.31 -9.91 -7.02
N ARG A 176 -21.64 -9.84 -5.73
CA ARG A 176 -22.55 -8.81 -5.21
C ARG A 176 -21.97 -7.41 -5.35
N ARG A 177 -20.69 -7.25 -5.08
CA ARG A 177 -19.98 -5.99 -5.28
C ARG A 177 -20.06 -5.54 -6.74
N ASN A 178 -19.78 -6.44 -7.68
CA ASN A 178 -19.76 -6.11 -9.10
C ASN A 178 -21.14 -5.70 -9.61
N GLU A 179 -22.23 -6.34 -9.15
CA GLU A 179 -23.62 -5.91 -9.45
C GLU A 179 -23.85 -4.45 -9.01
N VAL A 180 -23.45 -4.10 -7.78
CA VAL A 180 -23.63 -2.75 -7.26
C VAL A 180 -22.73 -1.76 -8.01
N LEU A 181 -21.46 -2.13 -8.28
CA LEU A 181 -20.54 -1.27 -9.04
C LEU A 181 -21.04 -0.97 -10.45
N MET A 182 -21.61 -1.95 -11.16
CA MET A 182 -22.23 -1.70 -12.48
C MET A 182 -23.35 -0.68 -12.40
N ARG A 183 -24.19 -0.74 -11.36
CA ARG A 183 -25.25 0.26 -11.14
C ARG A 183 -24.67 1.63 -10.84
N ILE A 184 -23.65 1.74 -9.98
CA ILE A 184 -22.96 3.00 -9.67
C ILE A 184 -22.37 3.60 -10.95
N PHE A 185 -21.62 2.81 -11.73
CA PHE A 185 -20.96 3.29 -12.94
C PHE A 185 -21.93 3.72 -14.05
N SER A 186 -23.15 3.20 -14.06
CA SER A 186 -24.20 3.66 -14.99
C SER A 186 -24.81 5.03 -14.63
N ARG A 187 -24.56 5.53 -13.40
CA ARG A 187 -25.12 6.79 -12.88
C ARG A 187 -24.16 7.97 -12.94
N VAL A 188 -22.90 7.72 -13.28
CA VAL A 188 -21.85 8.75 -13.28
C VAL A 188 -21.09 8.73 -14.61
N PRO A 189 -20.53 9.87 -15.03
CA PRO A 189 -19.70 9.90 -16.23
C PRO A 189 -18.45 9.01 -16.03
N ALA A 190 -17.97 8.43 -17.12
CA ALA A 190 -16.68 7.74 -17.14
C ALA A 190 -15.55 8.74 -16.84
N PRO A 191 -14.47 8.30 -16.15
CA PRO A 191 -13.30 9.15 -15.92
C PRO A 191 -12.67 9.56 -17.24
N SER A 192 -12.10 10.76 -17.28
CA SER A 192 -11.40 11.27 -18.47
C SER A 192 -10.09 10.50 -18.71
N PRO A 193 -9.57 10.48 -19.96
CA PRO A 193 -8.26 9.90 -20.24
C PRO A 193 -7.13 10.46 -19.36
N SER A 194 -7.18 11.74 -19.00
CA SER A 194 -6.20 12.38 -18.11
C SER A 194 -6.31 11.91 -16.66
N ASP A 195 -7.50 11.51 -16.21
CA ASP A 195 -7.67 10.90 -14.89
C ASP A 195 -7.14 9.46 -14.86
N VAL A 196 -7.36 8.71 -15.95
CA VAL A 196 -6.97 7.30 -16.08
C VAL A 196 -5.45 7.15 -16.24
N ALA A 197 -4.80 8.00 -17.03
CA ALA A 197 -3.38 7.87 -17.38
C ALA A 197 -2.43 7.64 -16.19
N PRO A 198 -2.57 8.33 -15.03
CA PRO A 198 -1.73 8.08 -13.87
C PRO A 198 -1.90 6.70 -13.21
N HIS A 199 -2.93 5.95 -13.60
CA HIS A 199 -3.27 4.62 -13.08
C HIS A 199 -3.02 3.50 -14.10
N ALA A 200 -2.31 3.80 -15.20
CA ALA A 200 -1.88 2.77 -16.15
C ALA A 200 -0.93 1.78 -15.47
N PHE A 201 -1.07 0.50 -15.82
CA PHE A 201 -0.24 -0.57 -15.30
C PHE A 201 1.03 -0.78 -16.14
N LEU A 202 2.02 -1.37 -15.51
CA LEU A 202 3.19 -1.94 -16.22
C LEU A 202 2.73 -2.99 -17.22
N THR A 203 3.46 -3.13 -18.29
CA THR A 203 3.42 -4.31 -19.17
C THR A 203 4.44 -5.34 -18.68
N TRP A 204 4.28 -6.61 -19.06
CA TRP A 204 5.27 -7.65 -18.73
C TRP A 204 6.65 -7.39 -19.34
N ALA A 205 6.71 -6.71 -20.47
CA ALA A 205 7.99 -6.27 -21.06
C ALA A 205 8.68 -5.20 -20.20
N GLU A 206 7.92 -4.26 -19.64
CA GLU A 206 8.42 -3.24 -18.72
C GLU A 206 8.84 -3.84 -17.37
N VAL A 207 8.10 -4.83 -16.86
CA VAL A 207 8.48 -5.63 -15.67
C VAL A 207 9.87 -6.26 -15.90
N ALA A 208 10.05 -6.97 -17.01
CA ALA A 208 11.35 -7.58 -17.34
C ALA A 208 12.47 -6.54 -17.48
N ALA A 209 12.20 -5.38 -18.11
CA ALA A 209 13.16 -4.29 -18.22
C ALA A 209 13.57 -3.73 -16.86
N MET A 210 12.62 -3.58 -15.92
CA MET A 210 12.93 -3.11 -14.55
C MET A 210 13.82 -4.11 -13.79
N GLU A 211 13.63 -5.41 -13.94
CA GLU A 211 14.47 -6.43 -13.31
C GLU A 211 15.94 -6.36 -13.74
N THR A 212 16.22 -5.95 -15.01
CA THR A 212 17.59 -5.82 -15.51
C THR A 212 18.43 -4.79 -14.76
N THR A 213 17.79 -3.85 -14.05
CA THR A 213 18.47 -2.85 -13.23
C THR A 213 19.14 -3.45 -11.99
N GLY A 214 18.76 -4.66 -11.59
CA GLY A 214 19.22 -5.29 -10.38
C GLY A 214 18.58 -4.76 -9.08
N LEU A 215 17.81 -3.68 -9.14
CA LEU A 215 17.22 -2.99 -7.97
C LEU A 215 15.80 -3.43 -7.66
N VAL A 216 15.04 -3.90 -8.66
CA VAL A 216 13.61 -4.19 -8.49
C VAL A 216 13.35 -5.68 -8.58
N THR A 217 12.55 -6.19 -7.66
CA THR A 217 11.95 -7.53 -7.67
C THR A 217 10.44 -7.41 -7.70
N PHE A 218 9.76 -8.47 -8.10
CA PHE A 218 8.31 -8.47 -8.20
C PHE A 218 7.69 -9.61 -7.40
N GLY A 219 6.56 -9.32 -6.72
CA GLY A 219 5.76 -10.27 -5.95
C GLY A 219 4.31 -10.28 -6.42
N ALA A 220 3.53 -11.24 -5.92
CA ALA A 220 2.12 -11.38 -6.28
C ALA A 220 1.19 -10.53 -5.38
N HIS A 221 0.08 -10.03 -6.00
CA HIS A 221 -0.96 -9.22 -5.35
C HIS A 221 -2.36 -9.68 -5.76
N THR A 222 -2.61 -11.00 -5.75
CA THR A 222 -3.73 -11.71 -6.35
C THR A 222 -3.79 -11.57 -7.89
N VAL A 223 -4.75 -12.23 -8.52
CA VAL A 223 -4.98 -12.10 -9.97
C VAL A 223 -5.76 -10.81 -10.25
N HIS A 224 -6.93 -10.63 -9.60
CA HIS A 224 -7.89 -9.56 -9.89
C HIS A 224 -7.93 -8.47 -8.81
N HIS A 225 -6.89 -8.37 -7.95
CA HIS A 225 -6.87 -7.43 -6.83
C HIS A 225 -8.08 -7.62 -5.89
N GLU A 226 -8.42 -8.88 -5.62
CA GLU A 226 -9.54 -9.24 -4.76
C GLU A 226 -9.18 -9.20 -3.27
N ILE A 227 -10.13 -8.75 -2.45
CA ILE A 227 -10.02 -8.81 -0.98
C ILE A 227 -10.24 -10.26 -0.58
N VAL A 228 -9.18 -10.94 -0.19
CA VAL A 228 -9.13 -12.41 -0.06
C VAL A 228 -10.11 -12.98 0.97
N ARG A 229 -10.48 -12.21 2.00
CA ARG A 229 -11.48 -12.63 2.98
C ARG A 229 -12.86 -12.86 2.38
N ASN A 230 -13.22 -12.13 1.34
CA ASN A 230 -14.56 -12.16 0.74
C ASN A 230 -14.73 -13.28 -0.29
N LEU A 231 -13.67 -14.03 -0.55
CA LEU A 231 -13.68 -15.14 -1.50
C LEU A 231 -14.14 -16.44 -0.85
N ASP A 232 -14.84 -17.28 -1.59
CA ASP A 232 -14.98 -18.67 -1.24
C ASP A 232 -13.63 -19.42 -1.32
N ASP A 233 -13.55 -20.63 -0.77
CA ASP A 233 -12.28 -21.37 -0.68
C ASP A 233 -11.68 -21.68 -2.06
N ALA A 234 -12.50 -22.00 -3.06
CA ALA A 234 -12.04 -22.32 -4.40
C ALA A 234 -11.51 -21.07 -5.13
N SER A 235 -12.20 -19.95 -5.00
CA SER A 235 -11.78 -18.65 -5.57
C SER A 235 -10.55 -18.12 -4.87
N LEU A 236 -10.47 -18.23 -3.54
CA LEU A 236 -9.28 -17.88 -2.76
C LEU A 236 -8.06 -18.68 -3.23
N ALA A 237 -8.20 -20.00 -3.34
CA ALA A 237 -7.10 -20.86 -3.78
C ALA A 237 -6.60 -20.45 -5.17
N ARG A 238 -7.52 -20.19 -6.13
CA ARG A 238 -7.16 -19.74 -7.49
C ARG A 238 -6.45 -18.37 -7.48
N GLU A 239 -7.04 -17.37 -6.83
CA GLU A 239 -6.47 -16.01 -6.77
C GLU A 239 -5.03 -16.00 -6.24
N LEU A 240 -4.75 -16.81 -5.23
CA LEU A 240 -3.40 -16.91 -4.67
C LEU A 240 -2.47 -17.74 -5.56
N ALA A 241 -2.90 -18.94 -5.98
CA ALA A 241 -2.05 -19.86 -6.74
C ALA A 241 -1.71 -19.29 -8.11
N ASP A 242 -2.68 -18.80 -8.87
CA ASP A 242 -2.48 -18.33 -10.23
C ASP A 242 -1.63 -17.05 -10.26
N SER A 243 -1.83 -16.13 -9.30
CA SER A 243 -0.99 -14.92 -9.23
C SER A 243 0.47 -15.23 -8.89
N ILE A 244 0.71 -16.13 -7.94
CA ILE A 244 2.06 -16.57 -7.57
C ILE A 244 2.72 -17.30 -8.74
N ALA A 245 1.98 -18.21 -9.41
CA ALA A 245 2.49 -18.95 -10.56
C ALA A 245 2.83 -18.03 -11.73
N GLU A 246 1.98 -17.02 -12.02
CA GLU A 246 2.22 -16.06 -13.09
C GLU A 246 3.46 -15.19 -12.83
N VAL A 247 3.62 -14.67 -11.61
CA VAL A 247 4.83 -13.92 -11.22
C VAL A 247 6.07 -14.80 -11.35
N ARG A 248 6.04 -16.03 -10.84
CA ARG A 248 7.17 -16.98 -10.95
C ARG A 248 7.51 -17.34 -12.41
N ARG A 249 6.53 -17.37 -13.28
CA ARG A 249 6.71 -17.66 -14.71
C ARG A 249 7.28 -16.47 -15.49
N ARG A 250 6.89 -15.24 -15.11
CA ARG A 250 7.21 -14.01 -15.86
C ARG A 250 8.47 -13.31 -15.39
N CYS A 251 8.78 -13.40 -14.10
CA CYS A 251 9.89 -12.68 -13.51
C CYS A 251 11.13 -13.58 -13.40
N ALA A 252 12.28 -13.01 -13.68
CA ALA A 252 13.57 -13.71 -13.54
C ALA A 252 13.97 -13.87 -12.06
N ARG A 253 13.55 -12.91 -11.21
CA ARG A 253 13.83 -12.91 -9.78
C ARG A 253 12.54 -12.62 -8.99
N PRO A 254 11.58 -13.56 -8.98
CA PRO A 254 10.34 -13.37 -8.27
C PRO A 254 10.57 -13.31 -6.75
N SER A 255 9.94 -12.37 -6.08
CA SER A 255 9.90 -12.35 -4.61
C SER A 255 9.08 -13.54 -4.09
N GLY A 256 9.55 -14.16 -3.04
CA GLY A 256 8.79 -15.17 -2.28
C GLY A 256 7.71 -14.57 -1.38
N VAL A 257 7.62 -13.25 -1.30
CA VAL A 257 6.67 -12.54 -0.43
C VAL A 257 5.41 -12.18 -1.21
N PHE A 258 4.26 -12.30 -0.55
CA PHE A 258 2.95 -11.91 -1.07
C PHE A 258 2.47 -10.61 -0.42
N ALA A 259 1.66 -9.78 -1.10
CA ALA A 259 0.96 -8.65 -0.48
C ALA A 259 -0.56 -8.82 -0.63
N TYR A 260 -1.30 -8.65 0.47
CA TYR A 260 -2.77 -8.72 0.43
C TYR A 260 -3.35 -7.43 -0.15
N PRO A 261 -4.26 -7.50 -1.16
CA PRO A 261 -5.04 -6.35 -1.58
C PRO A 261 -5.80 -5.72 -0.42
N ASN A 262 -5.78 -4.39 -0.32
CA ASN A 262 -6.31 -3.63 0.80
C ASN A 262 -5.62 -3.96 2.15
N GLY A 263 -5.52 -5.22 2.54
CA GLY A 263 -4.61 -5.80 3.55
C GLY A 263 -4.81 -5.36 5.00
N ARG A 264 -5.98 -4.79 5.37
CA ARG A 264 -6.33 -4.52 6.78
C ARG A 264 -6.52 -5.85 7.52
N ASP A 265 -6.54 -5.83 8.83
CA ASP A 265 -6.82 -6.99 9.69
C ASP A 265 -8.16 -7.70 9.39
N VAL A 266 -9.13 -6.96 8.84
CA VAL A 266 -10.44 -7.45 8.42
C VAL A 266 -10.50 -7.96 6.97
N ASP A 267 -9.43 -7.82 6.19
CA ASP A 267 -9.42 -8.11 4.75
C ASP A 267 -8.84 -9.50 4.41
N PHE A 268 -8.32 -10.22 5.39
CA PHE A 268 -7.85 -11.60 5.28
C PHE A 268 -8.16 -12.38 6.57
N ASP A 269 -8.16 -13.71 6.49
CA ASP A 269 -8.34 -14.62 7.62
C ASP A 269 -7.34 -15.79 7.54
N ASP A 270 -7.42 -16.75 8.45
CA ASP A 270 -6.45 -17.86 8.59
C ASP A 270 -6.40 -18.79 7.36
N ARG A 271 -7.37 -18.73 6.43
CA ARG A 271 -7.34 -19.48 5.18
C ARG A 271 -6.20 -19.02 4.27
N ALA A 272 -6.06 -17.70 4.08
CA ALA A 272 -5.05 -17.15 3.19
C ALA A 272 -3.60 -17.48 3.63
N PRO A 273 -3.17 -17.28 4.89
CA PRO A 273 -1.87 -17.74 5.37
C PRO A 273 -1.60 -19.24 5.19
N ARG A 274 -2.62 -20.08 5.28
CA ARG A 274 -2.50 -21.54 5.07
C ARG A 274 -2.17 -21.82 3.61
N HIS A 275 -2.98 -21.34 2.67
CA HIS A 275 -2.73 -21.50 1.24
C HIS A 275 -1.38 -20.91 0.81
N LEU A 276 -1.03 -19.70 1.28
CA LEU A 276 0.25 -19.08 0.95
C LEU A 276 1.44 -19.94 1.40
N ARG A 277 1.35 -20.58 2.57
CA ARG A 277 2.40 -21.50 3.06
C ARG A 277 2.50 -22.74 2.16
N GLU A 278 1.38 -23.33 1.79
CA GLU A 278 1.32 -24.50 0.88
C GLU A 278 1.88 -24.16 -0.51
N LEU A 279 1.65 -22.94 -0.99
CA LEU A 279 2.19 -22.42 -2.25
C LEU A 279 3.68 -22.00 -2.16
N GLY A 280 4.30 -22.15 -0.98
CA GLY A 280 5.71 -21.83 -0.78
C GLY A 280 6.01 -20.32 -0.73
N ALA A 281 5.02 -19.47 -0.39
CA ALA A 281 5.30 -18.09 -0.06
C ALA A 281 6.09 -18.01 1.25
N THR A 282 7.07 -17.13 1.30
CA THR A 282 7.97 -16.99 2.47
C THR A 282 7.39 -16.10 3.56
N ALA A 283 6.54 -15.15 3.19
CA ALA A 283 5.84 -14.22 4.09
C ALA A 283 4.66 -13.56 3.35
N ALA A 284 3.81 -12.85 4.09
CA ALA A 284 2.81 -11.99 3.49
C ALA A 284 2.71 -10.63 4.20
N LEU A 285 2.44 -9.59 3.42
CA LEU A 285 2.37 -8.19 3.84
C LEU A 285 0.92 -7.74 3.98
N SER A 286 0.62 -7.16 5.13
CA SER A 286 -0.63 -6.46 5.40
C SER A 286 -0.47 -4.94 5.26
N THR A 287 -1.55 -4.18 5.45
CA THR A 287 -1.51 -2.73 5.65
C THR A 287 -1.72 -2.35 7.13
N ILE A 288 -1.66 -3.32 8.02
CA ILE A 288 -1.66 -3.06 9.47
C ILE A 288 -0.41 -2.23 9.79
N GLU A 289 -0.64 -1.06 10.37
CA GLU A 289 0.43 -0.09 10.62
C GLU A 289 1.39 -0.56 11.72
N GLY A 290 2.69 -0.43 11.50
CA GLY A 290 3.71 -0.68 12.50
C GLY A 290 5.04 -1.17 11.97
N LEU A 291 5.97 -1.40 12.89
CA LEU A 291 7.26 -2.04 12.67
C LEU A 291 7.17 -3.52 13.02
N ASN A 292 8.05 -4.32 12.42
CA ASN A 292 8.07 -5.77 12.57
C ASN A 292 9.20 -6.24 13.49
N ASP A 293 8.93 -7.23 14.30
CA ASP A 293 9.92 -7.96 15.11
C ASP A 293 9.62 -9.46 15.09
N ALA A 294 10.35 -10.25 15.87
CA ALA A 294 10.20 -11.70 15.92
C ALA A 294 8.79 -12.18 16.36
N SER A 295 8.00 -11.32 17.02
CA SER A 295 6.65 -11.64 17.47
C SER A 295 5.58 -11.33 16.40
N THR A 296 5.95 -10.62 15.33
CA THR A 296 5.01 -10.25 14.26
C THR A 296 4.69 -11.50 13.40
N PRO A 297 3.40 -11.83 13.21
CA PRO A 297 3.02 -12.97 12.39
C PRO A 297 3.60 -12.87 10.98
N ARG A 298 4.30 -13.92 10.52
CA ARG A 298 5.04 -13.94 9.26
C ARG A 298 4.17 -13.70 8.03
N TYR A 299 2.90 -14.09 8.10
CA TYR A 299 1.92 -13.92 7.03
C TYR A 299 0.96 -12.74 7.30
N ALA A 300 1.34 -11.82 8.16
CA ALA A 300 0.65 -10.55 8.42
C ALA A 300 1.65 -9.46 8.80
N LEU A 301 2.76 -9.36 8.06
CA LEU A 301 3.79 -8.35 8.32
C LEU A 301 3.21 -6.95 8.14
N ARG A 302 3.56 -6.08 9.07
CA ARG A 302 3.06 -4.71 9.16
C ARG A 302 3.80 -3.80 8.20
N ARG A 303 3.11 -2.79 7.69
CA ARG A 303 3.70 -1.78 6.81
C ARG A 303 3.35 -0.37 7.27
N ILE A 304 4.16 0.60 6.84
CA ILE A 304 3.84 2.03 6.91
C ILE A 304 3.39 2.45 5.51
N SER A 305 2.07 2.64 5.35
CA SER A 305 1.49 3.11 4.08
C SER A 305 1.71 4.60 3.91
N VAL A 306 2.28 5.00 2.76
CA VAL A 306 2.56 6.40 2.40
C VAL A 306 1.57 6.85 1.34
N GLY A 307 0.77 7.85 1.70
CA GLY A 307 -0.20 8.48 0.79
C GLY A 307 0.22 9.86 0.33
N GLY A 308 -0.38 10.35 -0.76
CA GLY A 308 -0.03 11.62 -1.40
C GLY A 308 -0.22 12.88 -0.55
N ALA A 309 -1.00 12.80 0.53
CA ALA A 309 -1.21 13.91 1.48
C ALA A 309 -0.26 13.87 2.69
N MET A 310 0.53 12.81 2.85
CA MET A 310 1.43 12.65 4.00
C MET A 310 2.54 13.69 3.97
N SER A 311 2.64 14.50 5.01
CA SER A 311 3.76 15.44 5.15
C SER A 311 5.09 14.70 5.43
N PHE A 312 6.21 15.33 5.09
CA PHE A 312 7.53 14.73 5.39
C PHE A 312 7.79 14.58 6.91
N ALA A 313 7.25 15.47 7.72
CA ALA A 313 7.35 15.35 9.18
C ALA A 313 6.58 14.13 9.70
N GLU A 314 5.39 13.90 9.18
CA GLU A 314 4.57 12.72 9.49
C GLU A 314 5.26 11.44 9.00
N PHE A 315 5.79 11.42 7.77
CA PHE A 315 6.57 10.30 7.26
C PHE A 315 7.69 9.92 8.22
N ARG A 316 8.52 10.89 8.64
CA ARG A 316 9.61 10.66 9.59
C ARG A 316 9.15 10.09 10.92
N SER A 317 8.06 10.61 11.47
CA SER A 317 7.46 10.15 12.73
C SER A 317 7.01 8.69 12.62
N ARG A 318 6.29 8.34 11.54
CA ARG A 318 5.77 6.99 11.34
C ARG A 318 6.88 5.97 11.11
N VAL A 319 7.83 6.25 10.21
CA VAL A 319 8.91 5.31 9.89
C VAL A 319 9.90 5.12 11.05
N SER A 320 10.03 6.09 11.95
CA SER A 320 10.82 5.91 13.19
C SER A 320 10.12 5.03 14.23
N GLY A 321 8.81 4.79 14.07
CA GLY A 321 7.96 4.09 15.04
C GLY A 321 7.49 4.94 16.21
N LEU A 322 7.66 6.27 16.14
CA LEU A 322 7.24 7.19 17.20
C LEU A 322 5.72 7.18 17.39
N ASP A 323 4.95 7.21 16.29
CA ASP A 323 3.49 7.19 16.32
C ASP A 323 2.93 5.89 16.90
N SER A 324 3.55 4.75 16.57
CA SER A 324 3.11 3.45 17.10
C SER A 324 3.35 3.35 18.60
N GLN A 325 4.45 3.90 19.12
CA GLN A 325 4.73 3.96 20.55
C GLN A 325 3.75 4.89 21.29
N ALA A 326 3.43 6.05 20.72
CA ALA A 326 2.46 6.96 21.29
C ALA A 326 1.05 6.34 21.38
N ARG A 327 0.60 5.66 20.33
CA ARG A 327 -0.69 4.95 20.30
C ARG A 327 -0.72 3.78 21.29
N GLN A 328 0.38 3.06 21.48
CA GLN A 328 0.47 1.98 22.44
C GLN A 328 0.39 2.50 23.88
N LEU A 329 1.09 3.58 24.22
CA LEU A 329 1.00 4.24 25.53
C LEU A 329 -0.42 4.71 25.87
N VAL A 330 -1.14 5.26 24.89
CA VAL A 330 -2.55 5.67 25.06
C VAL A 330 -3.45 4.46 25.30
N ARG A 331 -3.25 3.34 24.61
CA ARG A 331 -4.02 2.11 24.82
C ARG A 331 -3.75 1.47 26.16
N ASP A 332 -2.50 1.44 26.61
CA ASP A 332 -2.10 0.86 27.90
C ASP A 332 -2.63 1.69 29.06
N THR A 333 -2.62 3.03 28.93
CA THR A 333 -3.24 3.92 29.93
C THR A 333 -4.77 3.83 29.96
N ALA A 334 -5.42 3.53 28.82
CA ALA A 334 -6.87 3.31 28.75
C ALA A 334 -7.30 1.95 29.33
N ARG A 335 -6.42 0.93 29.32
CA ARG A 335 -6.68 -0.39 29.91
C ARG A 335 -6.38 -0.45 31.41
N SER A 336 -5.65 0.53 31.94
CA SER A 336 -5.28 0.63 33.34
C SER A 336 -6.28 1.49 34.18
N ARG A 337 -7.31 2.00 33.55
CA ARG A 337 -8.45 2.71 34.13
C ARG A 337 -9.73 1.88 34.01
#